data_6afea17204a559aa320e36aa547c028a
#
_entry.id   6afea17204a559aa320e36aa547c028a
#
_cell.length_a   1.000
_cell.length_b   1.000
_cell.length_c   1.000
_cell.angle_alpha   90.00
_cell.angle_beta   90.00
_cell.angle_gamma   90.00
#
_symmetry.space_group_name_H-M   'P 1'
#
loop_
_entity.id
_entity.type
_entity.pdbx_description
1 polymer ?
#
loop_
_entity_poly.entity_id
_entity_poly.type
_entity_poly.pdbx_seq_one_letter_code
_entity_poly.pdbx_strand_id
1 'polypeptide(L)'
;NMILAQSFICKCDESVPFPAEYISEVTDYLFSVEEWKIYELILIGNLYLFFDIPLLHKMGQEIGSQVSRTGANKRLVIITLLNIWETCLHRDELTAAAYYRDSILPLTADETLLYERNLYHFLSGLHRFKSGEKESGLREMRQAIQIYKWLGCENLARNYKKDLHK
;
A
#
# COMPACT_ATOMS: atom_id res chain seq x y z
N ASN A 1 15.84 -8.87 12.60
CA ASN A 1 14.57 -9.58 12.78
C ASN A 1 14.46 -10.66 11.70
N MET A 2 14.37 -11.93 12.13
CA MET A 2 14.33 -13.11 11.23
C MET A 2 13.10 -13.07 10.30
N ILE A 3 11.95 -12.65 10.81
CA ILE A 3 10.69 -12.54 10.05
C ILE A 3 10.84 -11.58 8.85
N LEU A 4 11.45 -10.41 9.06
CA LEU A 4 11.71 -9.45 7.97
C LEU A 4 12.68 -10.03 6.94
N ALA A 5 13.75 -10.71 7.38
CA ALA A 5 14.68 -11.36 6.45
C ALA A 5 13.96 -12.41 5.61
N GLN A 6 13.11 -13.24 6.21
CA GLN A 6 12.31 -14.24 5.50
C GLN A 6 11.35 -13.59 4.51
N SER A 7 10.72 -12.46 4.86
CA SER A 7 9.81 -11.75 3.94
C SER A 7 10.54 -11.26 2.67
N PHE A 8 11.78 -10.80 2.79
CA PHE A 8 12.59 -10.42 1.63
C PHE A 8 12.92 -11.62 0.73
N ILE A 9 13.26 -12.77 1.32
CA ILE A 9 13.51 -14.01 0.56
C ILE A 9 12.27 -14.39 -0.24
N CYS A 10 11.10 -14.44 0.42
CA CYS A 10 9.84 -14.79 -0.26
C CYS A 10 9.42 -13.78 -1.34
N LYS A 11 9.75 -12.49 -1.18
CA LYS A 11 9.50 -11.47 -2.22
C LYS A 11 10.44 -11.60 -3.42
N CYS A 12 11.65 -12.13 -3.22
CA CYS A 12 12.62 -12.37 -4.28
C CYS A 12 12.37 -13.70 -5.02
N ASP A 13 11.80 -14.68 -4.32
CA ASP A 13 11.52 -16.02 -4.83
C ASP A 13 10.11 -16.46 -4.38
N GLU A 14 9.15 -16.30 -5.28
CA GLU A 14 7.74 -16.66 -5.04
C GLU A 14 7.52 -18.17 -4.80
N SER A 15 8.50 -19.02 -5.10
CA SER A 15 8.43 -20.46 -4.80
C SER A 15 8.63 -20.77 -3.31
N VAL A 16 9.19 -19.83 -2.54
CA VAL A 16 9.42 -19.97 -1.10
C VAL A 16 8.18 -19.48 -0.33
N PRO A 17 7.43 -20.37 0.34
CA PRO A 17 6.27 -19.95 1.10
C PRO A 17 6.68 -19.17 2.36
N PHE A 18 5.90 -18.14 2.67
CA PHE A 18 6.06 -17.44 3.95
C PHE A 18 5.41 -18.26 5.07
N PRO A 19 6.13 -18.58 6.17
CA PRO A 19 5.62 -19.43 7.22
C PRO A 19 4.39 -18.84 7.91
N ALA A 20 3.32 -19.64 8.04
CA ALA A 20 2.06 -19.20 8.67
C ALA A 20 2.24 -18.82 10.16
N GLU A 21 3.18 -19.48 10.85
CA GLU A 21 3.55 -19.17 12.22
C GLU A 21 4.07 -17.74 12.41
N TYR A 22 4.80 -17.21 11.42
CA TYR A 22 5.29 -15.83 11.46
C TYR A 22 4.15 -14.82 11.25
N ILE A 23 3.13 -15.16 10.45
CA ILE A 23 1.94 -14.34 10.31
C ILE A 23 1.21 -14.23 11.65
N SER A 24 1.01 -15.37 12.35
CA SER A 24 0.38 -15.39 13.66
C SER A 24 1.18 -14.58 14.68
N GLU A 25 2.49 -14.83 14.79
CA GLU A 25 3.37 -14.12 15.73
C GLU A 25 3.32 -12.60 15.52
N VAL A 26 3.41 -12.13 14.27
CA VAL A 26 3.34 -10.70 13.95
C VAL A 26 1.96 -10.13 14.23
N THR A 27 0.92 -10.88 13.92
CA THR A 27 -0.47 -10.46 14.18
C THR A 27 -0.71 -10.27 15.67
N ASP A 28 -0.34 -11.27 16.48
CA ASP A 28 -0.48 -11.22 17.93
C ASP A 28 0.31 -10.06 18.54
N TYR A 29 1.54 -9.84 18.05
CA TYR A 29 2.36 -8.71 18.46
C TYR A 29 1.67 -7.37 18.11
N LEU A 30 1.26 -7.16 16.85
CA LEU A 30 0.68 -5.90 16.40
C LEU A 30 -0.63 -5.54 17.12
N PHE A 31 -1.44 -6.54 17.48
CA PHE A 31 -2.65 -6.30 18.27
C PHE A 31 -2.43 -6.21 19.78
N SER A 32 -1.21 -6.54 20.27
CA SER A 32 -0.84 -6.38 21.68
C SER A 32 -0.29 -4.98 22.00
N VAL A 33 0.14 -4.20 20.99
CA VAL A 33 0.71 -2.87 21.21
C VAL A 33 -0.39 -1.79 21.17
N GLU A 34 -0.31 -0.84 22.09
CA GLU A 34 -1.29 0.26 22.20
C GLU A 34 -1.10 1.32 21.12
N GLU A 35 0.13 1.56 20.70
CA GLU A 35 0.49 2.56 19.71
C GLU A 35 1.42 2.00 18.65
N TRP A 36 1.07 2.21 17.38
CA TRP A 36 1.90 1.80 16.27
C TRP A 36 2.90 2.89 15.92
N LYS A 37 4.16 2.60 16.25
CA LYS A 37 5.32 3.46 15.98
C LYS A 37 6.00 3.06 14.67
N ILE A 38 7.17 3.60 14.44
CA ILE A 38 7.95 3.33 13.22
C ILE A 38 8.19 1.83 13.00
N TYR A 39 8.44 1.08 14.07
CA TYR A 39 8.73 -0.36 13.96
C TYR A 39 7.52 -1.15 13.47
N GLU A 40 6.34 -0.91 14.01
CA GLU A 40 5.08 -1.58 13.62
C GLU A 40 4.72 -1.23 12.16
N LEU A 41 4.88 0.03 11.77
CA LEU A 41 4.67 0.45 10.39
C LEU A 41 5.66 -0.20 9.41
N ILE A 42 6.93 -0.37 9.81
CA ILE A 42 7.93 -1.10 9.03
C ILE A 42 7.56 -2.58 8.90
N LEU A 43 7.08 -3.21 9.98
CA LEU A 43 6.62 -4.60 9.93
C LEU A 43 5.50 -4.77 8.89
N ILE A 44 4.43 -3.99 8.99
CA ILE A 44 3.33 -4.06 8.03
C ILE A 44 3.78 -3.70 6.63
N GLY A 45 4.56 -2.61 6.46
CA GLY A 45 5.08 -2.18 5.17
C GLY A 45 5.95 -3.23 4.47
N ASN A 46 6.44 -4.24 5.19
CA ASN A 46 7.18 -5.35 4.62
C ASN A 46 6.36 -6.66 4.52
N LEU A 47 5.32 -6.81 5.31
CA LEU A 47 4.57 -8.05 5.43
C LEU A 47 3.16 -8.00 4.83
N TYR A 48 2.69 -6.84 4.35
CA TYR A 48 1.32 -6.64 3.87
C TYR A 48 0.88 -7.63 2.79
N LEU A 49 1.80 -8.11 1.96
CA LEU A 49 1.49 -9.09 0.90
C LEU A 49 1.12 -10.48 1.45
N PHE A 50 1.52 -10.81 2.66
CA PHE A 50 1.33 -12.12 3.28
C PHE A 50 0.07 -12.20 4.16
N PHE A 51 -0.56 -11.05 4.46
CA PHE A 51 -1.82 -11.01 5.21
C PHE A 51 -3.03 -11.22 4.29
N ASP A 52 -4.10 -11.81 4.83
CA ASP A 52 -5.39 -11.79 4.16
C ASP A 52 -6.01 -10.38 4.18
N ILE A 53 -6.98 -10.13 3.33
CA ILE A 53 -7.59 -8.79 3.21
C ILE A 53 -8.34 -8.37 4.48
N PRO A 54 -9.17 -9.21 5.12
CA PRO A 54 -9.86 -8.82 6.35
C PRO A 54 -8.90 -8.35 7.44
N LEU A 55 -7.81 -9.09 7.67
CA LEU A 55 -6.79 -8.75 8.65
C LEU A 55 -6.05 -7.46 8.26
N LEU A 56 -5.61 -7.38 7.01
CA LEU A 56 -4.92 -6.21 6.47
C LEU A 56 -5.79 -4.95 6.54
N HIS A 57 -7.08 -5.09 6.27
CA HIS A 57 -8.02 -3.97 6.36
C HIS A 57 -8.20 -3.49 7.81
N LYS A 58 -8.33 -4.40 8.76
CA LYS A 58 -8.37 -4.07 10.19
C LYS A 58 -7.12 -3.32 10.65
N MET A 59 -5.93 -3.80 10.24
CA MET A 59 -4.65 -3.13 10.51
C MET A 59 -4.60 -1.71 9.90
N GLY A 60 -5.04 -1.58 8.65
CA GLY A 60 -5.07 -0.29 7.98
C GLY A 60 -6.02 0.71 8.62
N GLN A 61 -7.16 0.27 9.13
CA GLN A 61 -8.08 1.12 9.90
C GLN A 61 -7.44 1.61 11.20
N GLU A 62 -6.73 0.73 11.90
CA GLU A 62 -6.01 1.09 13.12
C GLU A 62 -4.91 2.12 12.86
N ILE A 63 -4.08 1.91 11.83
CA ILE A 63 -3.07 2.88 11.37
C ILE A 63 -3.72 4.24 11.06
N GLY A 64 -4.80 4.24 10.29
CA GLY A 64 -5.51 5.46 9.90
C GLY A 64 -6.05 6.25 11.11
N SER A 65 -6.54 5.55 12.13
CA SER A 65 -7.06 6.18 13.35
C SER A 65 -5.99 6.86 14.20
N GLN A 66 -4.75 6.39 14.13
CA GLN A 66 -3.62 6.89 14.92
C GLN A 66 -2.88 8.07 14.28
N VAL A 67 -3.07 8.33 12.98
CA VAL A 67 -2.37 9.43 12.25
C VAL A 67 -2.52 10.77 12.94
N SER A 68 -3.69 11.06 13.50
CA SER A 68 -3.99 12.31 14.16
C SER A 68 -3.44 12.39 15.59
N ARG A 69 -3.09 11.26 16.21
CA ARG A 69 -2.77 11.16 17.63
C ARG A 69 -1.28 11.22 17.93
N THR A 70 -0.44 10.67 17.07
CA THR A 70 0.92 10.29 17.48
C THR A 70 2.03 11.17 16.93
N GLY A 71 1.74 12.16 16.05
CA GLY A 71 2.82 12.83 15.32
C GLY A 71 3.74 11.82 14.58
N ALA A 72 3.27 10.57 14.46
CA ALA A 72 3.99 9.50 13.80
C ALA A 72 4.46 9.97 12.43
N ASN A 73 5.51 9.37 11.92
CA ASN A 73 6.04 9.68 10.59
C ASN A 73 4.92 9.59 9.54
N LYS A 74 4.21 10.72 9.36
CA LYS A 74 3.02 10.85 8.50
C LYS A 74 3.26 10.25 7.13
N ARG A 75 4.47 10.44 6.60
CA ARG A 75 4.85 9.90 5.30
C ARG A 75 4.87 8.37 5.28
N LEU A 76 5.40 7.74 6.33
CA LEU A 76 5.44 6.28 6.45
C LEU A 76 4.03 5.69 6.57
N VAL A 77 3.15 6.36 7.32
CA VAL A 77 1.73 5.98 7.41
C VAL A 77 1.07 6.03 6.05
N ILE A 78 1.22 7.13 5.31
CA ILE A 78 0.62 7.29 3.98
C ILE A 78 1.11 6.18 3.03
N ILE A 79 2.42 5.92 3.00
CA ILE A 79 3.00 4.86 2.15
C ILE A 79 2.43 3.49 2.54
N THR A 80 2.31 3.20 3.84
CA THR A 80 1.73 1.93 4.29
C THR A 80 0.27 1.78 3.86
N LEU A 81 -0.54 2.82 4.01
CA LEU A 81 -1.94 2.80 3.56
C LEU A 81 -2.07 2.68 2.03
N LEU A 82 -1.18 3.33 1.26
CA LEU A 82 -1.11 3.18 -0.20
C LEU A 82 -0.79 1.74 -0.62
N ASN A 83 0.16 1.08 0.05
CA ASN A 83 0.49 -0.32 -0.20
C ASN A 83 -0.69 -1.26 0.12
N ILE A 84 -1.43 -0.99 1.19
CA ILE A 84 -2.65 -1.74 1.52
C ILE A 84 -3.72 -1.53 0.45
N TRP A 85 -3.94 -0.30 0.02
CA TRP A 85 -4.89 0.01 -1.06
C TRP A 85 -4.53 -0.71 -2.37
N GLU A 86 -3.27 -0.63 -2.79
CA GLU A 86 -2.77 -1.35 -3.96
C GLU A 86 -3.05 -2.85 -3.86
N THR A 87 -2.81 -3.45 -2.69
CA THR A 87 -3.09 -4.87 -2.44
C THR A 87 -4.58 -5.20 -2.55
N CYS A 88 -5.45 -4.36 -1.99
CA CYS A 88 -6.89 -4.52 -2.13
C CYS A 88 -7.32 -4.48 -3.61
N LEU A 89 -6.77 -3.54 -4.39
CA LEU A 89 -7.05 -3.43 -5.81
C LEU A 89 -6.56 -4.67 -6.59
N HIS A 90 -5.35 -5.16 -6.32
CA HIS A 90 -4.82 -6.34 -6.99
C HIS A 90 -5.57 -7.64 -6.65
N ARG A 91 -6.22 -7.69 -5.49
CA ARG A 91 -7.07 -8.81 -5.07
C ARG A 91 -8.57 -8.61 -5.37
N ASP A 92 -8.92 -7.59 -6.15
CA ASP A 92 -10.29 -7.22 -6.55
C ASP A 92 -11.25 -6.92 -5.39
N GLU A 93 -10.70 -6.54 -4.23
CA GLU A 93 -11.45 -6.16 -3.03
C GLU A 93 -11.86 -4.68 -3.06
N LEU A 94 -12.75 -4.34 -4.01
CA LEU A 94 -13.10 -2.95 -4.33
C LEU A 94 -13.77 -2.20 -3.18
N THR A 95 -14.51 -2.90 -2.31
CA THR A 95 -15.14 -2.28 -1.12
C THR A 95 -14.09 -1.78 -0.13
N ALA A 96 -13.09 -2.62 0.19
CA ALA A 96 -11.98 -2.22 1.05
C ALA A 96 -11.12 -1.14 0.36
N ALA A 97 -10.90 -1.27 -0.95
CA ALA A 97 -10.16 -0.28 -1.73
C ALA A 97 -10.81 1.11 -1.70
N ALA A 98 -12.15 1.20 -1.76
CA ALA A 98 -12.87 2.48 -1.68
C ALA A 98 -12.61 3.19 -0.35
N TYR A 99 -12.55 2.47 0.76
CA TYR A 99 -12.21 3.03 2.07
C TYR A 99 -10.85 3.73 2.05
N TYR A 100 -9.82 3.10 1.47
CA TYR A 100 -8.46 3.68 1.41
C TYR A 100 -8.39 4.89 0.48
N ARG A 101 -9.06 4.85 -0.67
CA ARG A 101 -9.15 6.01 -1.55
C ARG A 101 -9.61 7.26 -0.78
N ASP A 102 -10.69 7.12 -0.02
CA ASP A 102 -11.32 8.24 0.66
C ASP A 102 -10.52 8.67 1.91
N SER A 103 -9.91 7.71 2.63
CA SER A 103 -9.12 7.97 3.83
C SER A 103 -7.75 8.60 3.54
N ILE A 104 -7.11 8.25 2.42
CA ILE A 104 -5.76 8.72 2.09
C ILE A 104 -5.79 10.12 1.45
N LEU A 105 -6.83 10.47 0.71
CA LEU A 105 -6.92 11.74 -0.01
C LEU A 105 -6.58 12.95 0.86
N PRO A 106 -7.18 13.17 2.04
CA PRO A 106 -6.85 14.32 2.89
C PRO A 106 -5.42 14.28 3.43
N LEU A 107 -4.82 13.09 3.55
CA LEU A 107 -3.45 12.94 4.03
C LEU A 107 -2.41 13.38 3.00
N THR A 108 -2.75 13.36 1.72
CA THR A 108 -1.87 13.74 0.60
C THR A 108 -1.99 15.23 0.22
N ALA A 109 -2.64 16.06 1.04
CA ALA A 109 -2.80 17.50 0.77
C ALA A 109 -1.47 18.27 0.74
N ASP A 110 -0.44 17.80 1.46
CA ASP A 110 0.89 18.40 1.49
C ASP A 110 1.59 18.27 0.13
N GLU A 111 1.94 19.41 -0.48
CA GLU A 111 2.56 19.48 -1.80
C GLU A 111 3.96 18.85 -1.86
N THR A 112 4.64 18.71 -0.71
CA THR A 112 5.96 18.07 -0.65
C THR A 112 5.91 16.54 -0.80
N LEU A 113 4.73 15.93 -0.68
CA LEU A 113 4.49 14.50 -0.82
C LEU A 113 4.35 14.08 -2.30
N LEU A 114 5.31 14.43 -3.14
CA LEU A 114 5.22 14.23 -4.60
C LEU A 114 5.06 12.75 -4.99
N TYR A 115 5.83 11.86 -4.37
CA TYR A 115 5.75 10.43 -4.64
C TYR A 115 4.39 9.84 -4.22
N GLU A 116 3.96 10.14 -3.00
CA GLU A 116 2.72 9.64 -2.43
C GLU A 116 1.50 10.16 -3.19
N ARG A 117 1.51 11.41 -3.61
CA ARG A 117 0.47 12.02 -4.45
C ARG A 117 0.40 11.38 -5.83
N ASN A 118 1.56 11.14 -6.46
CA ASN A 118 1.59 10.51 -7.77
C ASN A 118 1.16 9.04 -7.70
N LEU A 119 1.55 8.32 -6.64
CA LEU A 119 1.07 6.95 -6.40
C LEU A 119 -0.43 6.93 -6.12
N TYR A 120 -0.94 7.86 -5.31
CA TYR A 120 -2.38 8.01 -5.11
C TYR A 120 -3.13 8.23 -6.43
N HIS A 121 -2.60 9.08 -7.32
CA HIS A 121 -3.19 9.33 -8.64
C HIS A 121 -3.21 8.06 -9.49
N PHE A 122 -2.12 7.29 -9.49
CA PHE A 122 -2.06 6.00 -10.19
C PHE A 122 -3.09 5.01 -9.65
N LEU A 123 -3.18 4.84 -8.33
CA LEU A 123 -4.12 3.91 -7.70
C LEU A 123 -5.59 4.34 -7.86
N SER A 124 -5.86 5.65 -7.93
CA SER A 124 -7.18 6.18 -8.29
C SER A 124 -7.59 5.75 -9.70
N GLY A 125 -6.65 5.85 -10.64
CA GLY A 125 -6.86 5.36 -12.01
C GLY A 125 -7.09 3.85 -12.06
N LEU A 126 -6.31 3.06 -11.34
CA LEU A 126 -6.48 1.61 -11.24
C LEU A 126 -7.83 1.24 -10.61
N HIS A 127 -8.24 1.95 -9.56
CA HIS A 127 -9.55 1.77 -8.93
C HIS A 127 -10.69 2.01 -9.93
N ARG A 128 -10.67 3.13 -10.65
CA ARG A 128 -11.67 3.43 -11.69
C ARG A 128 -11.69 2.36 -12.78
N PHE A 129 -10.52 1.96 -13.25
CA PHE A 129 -10.40 0.92 -14.26
C PHE A 129 -11.09 -0.38 -13.82
N LYS A 130 -10.81 -0.84 -12.59
CA LYS A 130 -11.44 -2.05 -12.01
C LYS A 130 -12.92 -1.87 -11.69
N SER A 131 -13.37 -0.65 -11.44
CA SER A 131 -14.79 -0.32 -11.23
C SER A 131 -15.60 -0.18 -12.54
N GLY A 132 -14.98 -0.41 -13.70
CA GLY A 132 -15.64 -0.38 -15.00
C GLY A 132 -15.43 0.91 -15.81
N GLU A 133 -14.87 1.97 -15.22
CA GLU A 133 -14.50 3.23 -15.90
C GLU A 133 -13.16 3.09 -16.63
N LYS A 134 -13.06 2.15 -17.57
CA LYS A 134 -11.78 1.69 -18.15
C LYS A 134 -10.98 2.83 -18.82
N GLU A 135 -11.61 3.65 -19.63
CA GLU A 135 -10.89 4.70 -20.38
C GLU A 135 -10.35 5.80 -19.47
N SER A 136 -11.16 6.28 -18.52
CA SER A 136 -10.73 7.30 -17.56
C SER A 136 -9.64 6.76 -16.64
N GLY A 137 -9.79 5.53 -16.14
CA GLY A 137 -8.80 4.85 -15.33
C GLY A 137 -7.46 4.70 -16.03
N LEU A 138 -7.44 4.16 -17.25
CA LEU A 138 -6.22 4.04 -18.05
C LEU A 138 -5.54 5.39 -18.33
N ARG A 139 -6.32 6.44 -18.56
CA ARG A 139 -5.77 7.79 -18.77
C ARG A 139 -5.03 8.28 -17.52
N GLU A 140 -5.63 8.17 -16.34
CA GLU A 140 -5.01 8.55 -15.06
C GLU A 140 -3.75 7.73 -14.76
N MET A 141 -3.80 6.41 -14.94
CA MET A 141 -2.63 5.56 -14.76
C MET A 141 -1.47 5.95 -15.68
N ARG A 142 -1.76 6.23 -16.96
CA ARG A 142 -0.74 6.70 -17.94
C ARG A 142 -0.15 8.04 -17.56
N GLN A 143 -0.96 8.97 -17.04
CA GLN A 143 -0.49 10.28 -16.56
C GLN A 143 0.49 10.11 -15.39
N ALA A 144 0.17 9.28 -14.40
CA ALA A 144 1.06 9.01 -13.28
C ALA A 144 2.38 8.37 -13.72
N ILE A 145 2.33 7.41 -14.65
CA ILE A 145 3.55 6.81 -15.23
C ILE A 145 4.38 7.85 -15.98
N GLN A 146 3.75 8.76 -16.69
CA GLN A 146 4.44 9.83 -17.43
C GLN A 146 5.15 10.81 -16.48
N ILE A 147 4.55 11.11 -15.32
CA ILE A 147 5.20 11.91 -14.27
C ILE A 147 6.47 11.22 -13.77
N TYR A 148 6.44 9.91 -13.49
CA TYR A 148 7.65 9.17 -13.11
C TYR A 148 8.76 9.27 -14.17
N LYS A 149 8.41 9.18 -15.45
CA LYS A 149 9.40 9.33 -16.56
C LYS A 149 10.00 10.74 -16.60
N TRP A 150 9.20 11.79 -16.46
CA TRP A 150 9.69 13.17 -16.45
C TRP A 150 10.65 13.44 -15.29
N LEU A 151 10.44 12.74 -14.17
CA LEU A 151 11.32 12.80 -13.00
C LEU A 151 12.54 11.86 -13.09
N GLY A 152 12.72 11.13 -14.20
CA GLY A 152 13.81 10.16 -14.36
C GLY A 152 13.66 8.89 -13.52
N CYS A 153 12.46 8.61 -12.99
CA CYS A 153 12.18 7.45 -12.14
C CYS A 153 11.81 6.23 -13.00
N GLU A 154 12.72 5.77 -13.87
CA GLU A 154 12.46 4.73 -14.87
C GLU A 154 12.03 3.38 -14.26
N ASN A 155 12.57 3.01 -13.09
CA ASN A 155 12.20 1.77 -12.43
C ASN A 155 10.75 1.80 -11.96
N LEU A 156 10.30 2.92 -11.37
CA LEU A 156 8.90 3.10 -10.97
C LEU A 156 7.98 3.09 -12.20
N ALA A 157 8.33 3.84 -13.24
CA ALA A 157 7.56 3.88 -14.47
C ALA A 157 7.40 2.47 -15.10
N ARG A 158 8.46 1.66 -15.08
CA ARG A 158 8.45 0.28 -15.57
C ARG A 158 7.57 -0.63 -14.72
N ASN A 159 7.66 -0.51 -13.39
CA ASN A 159 6.88 -1.34 -12.49
C ASN A 159 5.39 -1.09 -12.64
N TYR A 160 4.94 0.15 -12.61
CA TYR A 160 3.52 0.49 -12.74
C TYR A 160 2.97 0.30 -14.15
N LYS A 161 3.81 0.31 -15.19
CA LYS A 161 3.39 0.01 -16.56
C LYS A 161 2.85 -1.42 -16.71
N LYS A 162 3.26 -2.37 -15.86
CA LYS A 162 2.77 -3.76 -15.91
C LYS A 162 1.26 -3.85 -15.68
N ASP A 163 0.70 -2.94 -14.89
CA ASP A 163 -0.73 -2.94 -14.55
C ASP A 163 -1.62 -2.38 -15.66
N LEU A 164 -1.05 -1.71 -16.67
CA LEU A 164 -1.81 -1.25 -17.85
C LEU A 164 -2.28 -2.40 -18.75
N HIS A 165 -1.76 -3.60 -18.55
CA HIS A 165 -1.99 -4.77 -19.43
C HIS A 165 -2.73 -5.90 -18.71
N LYS A 166 -3.13 -5.70 -17.46
CA LYS A 166 -3.96 -6.63 -16.69
C LYS A 166 -5.44 -6.25 -16.83
#